data_7ebbcefd96c1d7dc2473815984b52d46
#
_entry.id   7ebbcefd96c1d7dc2473815984b52d46
#
_cell.length_a   1.000
_cell.length_b   1.000
_cell.length_c   1.000
_cell.angle_alpha   90.00
_cell.angle_beta   90.00
_cell.angle_gamma   90.00
#
_symmetry.space_group_name_H-M   'P 1'
#
loop_
_entity.id
_entity.type
_entity.pdbx_description
1 polymer ?
#
loop_
_entity_poly.entity_id
_entity_poly.type
_entity_poly.pdbx_seq_one_letter_code
_entity_poly.pdbx_strand_id
1 'polypeptide(L)'
;MSRLVIKSIVIVDHLNKLANKFNFSEKSNIITSQENEVGKSSLLKSIYYTLGAQIKTFPNGWKYKNYIFQLTCKIDEREMIIQRYNKVFLVKENKDIKSFASEKDFSKWFQKAMEMQMRLTTKNSNKLSLAYNGAILTPFYVDQDKSWSSFYKEAIDGVAMYKSHPKSIFEYYFNISSRAIQDLEEEKNKFEIKKTEIHNQIQQLTGVYESYSTTKDISSGGPEELENLQVELSNYVEITNELRQHISKISKKISYSKEKLDIYYHDLDELKKLLSMTKKRYKEVEFECTYCHSILTREQSLMRLELSDNEFEVRQRKSELEQKIRDENKKFDELINSIDELKADFDEKNRKIANLKNAEGINDYVNQKVLMELQGLLSKYELEKSYIENKLKETMKQIKVERALLKARRNELDKEYEFLKNDLSVQLGDSSLVDKKFLDFSKINETGTAMNKALLILYLTYSKLISKYSDFQFPISIDSFIKNEISDTNEEKMFLSVQRNFISLDSQTFFSVIEKNLKYFDDKNSNV
;
A
#
# COMPACT_ATOMS: atom_id res chain seq x y z
N MET A 1 20.67 3.34 0.41
CA MET A 1 20.35 2.62 1.68
C MET A 1 19.99 3.67 2.71
N SER A 2 18.73 3.75 3.12
CA SER A 2 18.28 4.80 4.05
C SER A 2 18.36 4.30 5.49
N ARG A 3 18.91 5.11 6.39
CA ARG A 3 19.21 4.74 7.78
C ARG A 3 18.56 5.69 8.77
N LEU A 4 17.76 5.14 9.69
CA LEU A 4 17.25 5.85 10.87
C LEU A 4 18.11 5.55 12.08
N VAL A 5 18.56 6.59 12.77
CA VAL A 5 19.31 6.51 14.03
C VAL A 5 18.65 7.38 15.09
N ILE A 6 18.43 6.84 16.27
CA ILE A 6 17.86 7.56 17.42
C ILE A 6 18.98 8.09 18.29
N LYS A 7 18.98 9.41 18.57
CA LYS A 7 19.96 10.08 19.42
C LYS A 7 19.49 10.24 20.85
N SER A 8 18.23 10.56 21.05
CA SER A 8 17.66 10.69 22.40
C SER A 8 16.14 10.61 22.37
N ILE A 9 15.56 10.28 23.53
CA ILE A 9 14.13 10.42 23.78
C ILE A 9 13.92 11.27 25.03
N VAL A 10 12.95 12.18 24.97
CA VAL A 10 12.43 12.93 26.12
C VAL A 10 10.99 12.51 26.35
N ILE A 11 10.66 12.14 27.58
CA ILE A 11 9.32 11.78 28.01
C ILE A 11 8.85 12.83 29.01
N VAL A 12 7.76 13.52 28.68
CA VAL A 12 7.24 14.63 29.51
C VAL A 12 5.86 14.27 30.04
N ASP A 13 5.72 14.26 31.34
CA ASP A 13 4.44 14.28 32.05
C ASP A 13 4.09 15.73 32.35
N HIS A 14 3.28 16.34 31.47
CA HIS A 14 2.93 17.75 31.59
C HIS A 14 1.95 18.01 32.77
N LEU A 15 1.22 16.98 33.22
CA LEU A 15 0.30 17.11 34.34
C LEU A 15 1.07 17.23 35.67
N ASN A 16 2.08 16.38 35.85
CA ASN A 16 2.90 16.37 37.07
C ASN A 16 4.17 17.23 36.94
N LYS A 17 4.37 17.91 35.78
CA LYS A 17 5.56 18.74 35.49
C LYS A 17 6.88 17.99 35.63
N LEU A 18 6.90 16.73 35.22
CA LEU A 18 8.08 15.87 35.28
C LEU A 18 8.56 15.57 33.85
N ALA A 19 9.86 15.47 33.67
CA ALA A 19 10.45 15.07 32.42
C ALA A 19 11.73 14.26 32.63
N ASN A 20 11.94 13.26 31.76
CA ASN A 20 13.16 12.48 31.71
C ASN A 20 13.72 12.46 30.29
N LYS A 21 15.05 12.53 30.18
CA LYS A 21 15.78 12.46 28.91
C LYS A 21 16.77 11.29 28.95
N PHE A 22 16.72 10.47 27.88
CA PHE A 22 17.64 9.36 27.66
C PHE A 22 18.40 9.62 26.36
N ASN A 23 19.74 9.53 26.41
CA ASN A 23 20.60 9.68 25.24
C ASN A 23 21.11 8.32 24.80
N PHE A 24 21.31 8.13 23.50
CA PHE A 24 21.67 6.84 22.92
C PHE A 24 22.91 6.94 22.02
N SER A 25 23.68 5.86 21.98
CA SER A 25 24.75 5.64 21.02
C SER A 25 24.16 5.33 19.64
N GLU A 26 24.85 5.72 18.59
CA GLU A 26 24.47 5.41 17.20
C GLU A 26 24.66 3.92 16.83
N LYS A 27 25.34 3.15 17.67
CA LYS A 27 25.58 1.70 17.51
C LYS A 27 24.72 0.91 18.47
N SER A 28 25.32 0.32 19.48
CA SER A 28 24.65 -0.52 20.45
C SER A 28 24.32 0.24 21.74
N ASN A 29 23.17 -0.09 22.32
CA ASN A 29 22.67 0.47 23.57
C ASN A 29 22.16 -0.67 24.46
N ILE A 30 22.74 -0.80 25.65
CA ILE A 30 22.27 -1.74 26.65
C ILE A 30 21.52 -0.94 27.71
N ILE A 31 20.22 -1.18 27.83
CA ILE A 31 19.35 -0.53 28.80
C ILE A 31 19.31 -1.39 30.06
N THR A 32 19.79 -0.87 31.17
CA THR A 32 19.90 -1.63 32.38
C THR A 32 19.21 -0.99 33.58
N SER A 33 18.89 -1.78 34.58
CA SER A 33 18.45 -1.34 35.91
C SER A 33 18.77 -2.39 36.96
N GLN A 34 18.87 -1.97 38.20
CA GLN A 34 19.13 -2.87 39.33
C GLN A 34 17.99 -3.87 39.54
N GLU A 35 16.75 -3.41 39.36
CA GLU A 35 15.56 -4.20 39.64
C GLU A 35 14.68 -4.37 38.37
N ASN A 36 13.76 -5.32 38.45
CA ASN A 36 12.68 -5.43 37.47
C ASN A 36 11.64 -4.31 37.67
N GLU A 37 10.79 -4.08 36.65
CA GLU A 37 9.65 -3.13 36.70
C GLU A 37 10.03 -1.63 36.79
N VAL A 38 11.29 -1.27 36.60
CA VAL A 38 11.80 0.12 36.71
C VAL A 38 11.64 0.92 35.40
N GLY A 39 11.01 0.36 34.37
CA GLY A 39 10.67 1.11 33.15
C GLY A 39 11.51 0.83 31.91
N LYS A 40 12.45 -0.15 31.91
CA LYS A 40 13.25 -0.53 30.72
C LYS A 40 12.39 -0.81 29.49
N SER A 41 11.42 -1.72 29.63
CA SER A 41 10.47 -2.07 28.57
C SER A 41 9.62 -0.87 28.16
N SER A 42 9.25 0.00 29.12
CA SER A 42 8.50 1.22 28.85
C SER A 42 9.30 2.19 28.00
N LEU A 43 10.59 2.31 28.22
CA LEU A 43 11.48 3.14 27.41
C LEU A 43 11.55 2.64 25.96
N LEU A 44 11.77 1.34 25.74
CA LEU A 44 11.76 0.73 24.41
C LEU A 44 10.39 0.92 23.73
N LYS A 45 9.30 0.65 24.43
CA LYS A 45 7.92 0.87 23.94
C LYS A 45 7.69 2.32 23.52
N SER A 46 8.22 3.29 24.28
CA SER A 46 8.10 4.72 24.00
C SER A 46 8.80 5.14 22.71
N ILE A 47 9.96 4.54 22.40
CA ILE A 47 10.68 4.79 21.14
C ILE A 47 9.80 4.42 19.95
N TYR A 48 9.32 3.17 19.89
CA TYR A 48 8.50 2.71 18.77
C TYR A 48 7.12 3.36 18.72
N TYR A 49 6.56 3.67 19.89
CA TYR A 49 5.32 4.46 19.97
C TYR A 49 5.51 5.83 19.33
N THR A 50 6.58 6.54 19.65
CA THR A 50 6.87 7.87 19.07
C THR A 50 7.08 7.80 17.56
N LEU A 51 7.66 6.72 17.05
CA LEU A 51 7.81 6.45 15.61
C LEU A 51 6.50 6.04 14.91
N GLY A 52 5.37 5.98 15.62
CA GLY A 52 4.05 5.73 15.04
C GLY A 52 3.53 4.30 15.20
N ALA A 53 4.25 3.40 15.86
CA ALA A 53 3.71 2.09 16.18
C ALA A 53 2.62 2.18 17.25
N GLN A 54 1.58 1.38 17.13
CA GLN A 54 0.58 1.18 18.18
C GLN A 54 1.01 -0.01 19.04
N ILE A 55 1.64 0.28 20.18
CA ILE A 55 2.11 -0.77 21.09
C ILE A 55 0.91 -1.39 21.81
N LYS A 56 0.78 -2.71 21.73
CA LYS A 56 -0.39 -3.43 22.25
C LYS A 56 -0.49 -3.41 23.77
N THR A 57 0.63 -3.49 24.46
CA THR A 57 0.68 -3.55 25.93
C THR A 57 1.66 -2.53 26.49
N PHE A 58 1.13 -1.60 27.29
CA PHE A 58 1.93 -0.78 28.20
C PHE A 58 1.70 -1.23 29.65
N PRO A 59 2.59 -0.89 30.57
CA PRO A 59 2.39 -1.24 31.98
C PRO A 59 1.05 -0.76 32.52
N ASN A 60 0.39 -1.59 33.34
CA ASN A 60 -0.87 -1.25 33.97
C ASN A 60 -0.73 0.03 34.80
N GLY A 61 -1.73 0.92 34.67
CA GLY A 61 -1.73 2.20 35.39
C GLY A 61 -0.92 3.32 34.72
N TRP A 62 -0.10 3.02 33.73
CA TRP A 62 0.63 4.07 33.01
C TRP A 62 -0.21 4.68 31.89
N LYS A 63 -0.73 5.88 32.16
CA LYS A 63 -1.56 6.64 31.20
C LYS A 63 -0.72 7.30 30.11
N TYR A 64 0.08 6.51 29.38
CA TYR A 64 1.07 6.96 28.40
C TYR A 64 0.48 7.93 27.35
N LYS A 65 -0.81 7.86 27.03
CA LYS A 65 -1.47 8.78 26.08
C LYS A 65 -1.51 10.22 26.56
N ASN A 66 -1.31 10.45 27.86
CA ASN A 66 -1.26 11.78 28.44
C ASN A 66 0.17 12.36 28.47
N TYR A 67 1.16 11.60 28.06
CA TYR A 67 2.54 12.06 28.00
C TYR A 67 2.91 12.55 26.61
N ILE A 68 3.85 13.49 26.57
CA ILE A 68 4.48 13.96 25.34
C ILE A 68 5.79 13.18 25.19
N PHE A 69 5.95 12.52 24.08
CA PHE A 69 7.18 11.80 23.71
C PHE A 69 7.88 12.57 22.61
N GLN A 70 9.16 12.89 22.80
CA GLN A 70 9.96 13.60 21.82
C GLN A 70 11.22 12.81 21.51
N LEU A 71 11.38 12.39 20.28
CA LEU A 71 12.51 11.66 19.75
C LEU A 71 13.39 12.63 18.94
N THR A 72 14.67 12.71 19.30
CA THR A 72 15.68 13.30 18.42
C THR A 72 16.31 12.17 17.61
N CYS A 73 16.22 12.23 16.31
CA CYS A 73 16.72 11.19 15.43
C CYS A 73 17.37 11.78 14.17
N LYS A 74 18.10 10.94 13.46
CA LYS A 74 18.75 11.24 12.19
C LYS A 74 18.25 10.24 11.15
N ILE A 75 17.78 10.75 10.02
CA ILE A 75 17.52 9.95 8.83
C ILE A 75 18.59 10.32 7.80
N ASP A 76 19.49 9.40 7.55
CA ASP A 76 20.72 9.63 6.80
C ASP A 76 21.51 10.81 7.39
N GLU A 77 21.71 11.89 6.66
CA GLU A 77 22.40 13.09 7.17
C GLU A 77 21.46 14.15 7.78
N ARG A 78 20.12 13.93 7.76
CA ARG A 78 19.12 14.90 8.21
C ARG A 78 18.73 14.66 9.66
N GLU A 79 19.00 15.65 10.52
CA GLU A 79 18.55 15.62 11.91
C GLU A 79 17.11 16.13 12.02
N MET A 80 16.31 15.45 12.83
CA MET A 80 14.92 15.82 13.06
C MET A 80 14.46 15.49 14.47
N ILE A 81 13.42 16.17 14.90
CA ILE A 81 12.72 15.90 16.14
C ILE A 81 11.32 15.43 15.79
N ILE A 82 10.98 14.23 16.22
CA ILE A 82 9.63 13.67 16.11
C ILE A 82 9.00 13.73 17.49
N GLN A 83 7.88 14.42 17.60
CA GLN A 83 7.11 14.48 18.84
C GLN A 83 5.75 13.82 18.63
N ARG A 84 5.33 13.03 19.61
CA ARG A 84 4.01 12.41 19.64
C ARG A 84 3.26 12.77 20.92
N TYR A 85 2.03 13.22 20.76
CA TYR A 85 1.06 13.37 21.83
C TYR A 85 -0.23 12.69 21.40
N ASN A 86 -0.55 11.57 22.03
CA ASN A 86 -1.68 10.72 21.68
C ASN A 86 -1.69 10.33 20.18
N LYS A 87 -2.60 10.90 19.38
CA LYS A 87 -2.73 10.65 17.92
C LYS A 87 -2.05 11.70 17.06
N VAL A 88 -1.57 12.79 17.66
CA VAL A 88 -0.96 13.91 16.94
C VAL A 88 0.55 13.74 16.88
N PHE A 89 1.11 13.96 15.72
CA PHE A 89 2.55 13.96 15.50
C PHE A 89 3.02 15.35 15.05
N LEU A 90 4.14 15.79 15.59
CA LEU A 90 4.86 16.96 15.15
C LEU A 90 6.26 16.53 14.71
N VAL A 91 6.69 17.02 13.57
CA VAL A 91 8.04 16.80 13.08
C VAL A 91 8.69 18.16 12.84
N LYS A 92 9.83 18.36 13.48
CA LYS A 92 10.68 19.53 13.27
C LYS A 92 11.95 19.10 12.55
N GLU A 93 12.19 19.66 11.38
CA GLU A 93 13.42 19.51 10.60
C GLU A 93 13.97 20.92 10.35
N ASN A 94 15.12 21.24 10.92
CA ASN A 94 15.69 22.60 10.92
C ASN A 94 14.69 23.64 11.48
N LYS A 95 14.21 24.57 10.61
CA LYS A 95 13.19 25.59 10.95
C LYS A 95 11.77 25.18 10.58
N ASP A 96 11.62 24.11 9.80
CA ASP A 96 10.32 23.65 9.33
C ASP A 96 9.64 22.76 10.39
N ILE A 97 8.36 23.03 10.64
CA ILE A 97 7.53 22.23 11.52
C ILE A 97 6.32 21.71 10.72
N LYS A 98 6.13 20.39 10.76
CA LYS A 98 4.98 19.72 10.14
C LYS A 98 4.16 19.03 11.22
N SER A 99 2.84 19.15 11.13
CA SER A 99 1.91 18.47 12.04
C SER A 99 1.06 17.46 11.29
N PHE A 100 0.77 16.33 11.94
CA PHE A 100 -0.06 15.26 11.40
C PHE A 100 -1.08 14.84 12.44
N ALA A 101 -2.36 14.93 12.09
CA ALA A 101 -3.46 14.59 12.99
C ALA A 101 -3.79 13.09 12.96
N SER A 102 -3.18 12.32 12.05
CA SER A 102 -3.44 10.89 11.91
C SER A 102 -2.15 10.09 11.70
N GLU A 103 -2.19 8.82 12.14
CA GLU A 103 -1.11 7.85 11.87
C GLU A 103 -0.91 7.63 10.36
N LYS A 104 -1.98 7.68 9.58
CA LYS A 104 -1.94 7.54 8.13
C LYS A 104 -1.09 8.63 7.48
N ASP A 105 -1.32 9.89 7.83
CA ASP A 105 -0.61 11.02 7.24
C ASP A 105 0.84 11.07 7.72
N PHE A 106 1.07 10.74 9.00
CA PHE A 106 2.42 10.58 9.54
C PHE A 106 3.17 9.44 8.84
N SER A 107 2.54 8.28 8.63
CA SER A 107 3.15 7.14 7.91
C SER A 107 3.50 7.50 6.46
N LYS A 108 2.66 8.30 5.81
CA LYS A 108 2.92 8.79 4.45
C LYS A 108 4.16 9.69 4.39
N TRP A 109 4.26 10.62 5.35
CA TRP A 109 5.43 11.45 5.50
C TRP A 109 6.67 10.63 5.84
N PHE A 110 6.58 9.71 6.79
CA PHE A 110 7.69 8.87 7.25
C PHE A 110 8.25 7.99 6.13
N GLN A 111 7.38 7.36 5.35
CA GLN A 111 7.81 6.61 4.18
C GLN A 111 8.54 7.48 3.17
N LYS A 112 8.06 8.71 2.92
CA LYS A 112 8.73 9.67 2.04
C LYS A 112 10.09 10.09 2.61
N ALA A 113 10.18 10.31 3.91
CA ALA A 113 11.43 10.70 4.57
C ALA A 113 12.50 9.60 4.52
N MET A 114 12.08 8.34 4.58
CA MET A 114 12.92 7.14 4.47
C MET A 114 13.11 6.65 3.02
N GLU A 115 12.59 7.39 2.03
CA GLU A 115 12.64 7.00 0.60
C GLU A 115 12.06 5.58 0.34
N MET A 116 11.10 5.16 1.15
CA MET A 116 10.47 3.86 1.04
C MET A 116 9.04 3.93 0.49
N GLN A 117 8.55 2.83 -0.07
CA GLN A 117 7.20 2.73 -0.62
C GLN A 117 6.56 1.39 -0.25
N MET A 118 6.44 1.12 1.05
CA MET A 118 5.80 -0.11 1.50
C MET A 118 4.29 -0.02 1.31
N ARG A 119 3.74 -0.88 0.47
CA ARG A 119 2.30 -1.09 0.31
C ARG A 119 1.98 -2.54 0.57
N LEU A 120 0.93 -2.79 1.33
CA LEU A 120 0.49 -4.12 1.72
C LEU A 120 -0.99 -4.31 1.38
N THR A 121 -1.36 -5.53 1.01
CA THR A 121 -2.76 -5.86 0.74
C THR A 121 -3.53 -5.97 2.05
N THR A 122 -4.63 -5.25 2.18
CA THR A 122 -5.52 -5.34 3.35
C THR A 122 -6.48 -6.53 3.22
N LYS A 123 -6.86 -7.12 4.36
CA LYS A 123 -7.79 -8.26 4.38
C LYS A 123 -9.19 -7.90 3.87
N ASN A 124 -9.66 -6.69 4.18
CA ASN A 124 -11.03 -6.28 3.91
C ASN A 124 -11.29 -5.87 2.46
N SER A 125 -10.32 -5.26 1.79
CA SER A 125 -10.52 -4.71 0.45
C SER A 125 -9.78 -5.42 -0.66
N ASN A 126 -8.86 -6.34 -0.34
CA ASN A 126 -7.92 -6.94 -1.28
C ASN A 126 -7.09 -5.93 -2.10
N LYS A 127 -7.14 -4.66 -1.73
CA LYS A 127 -6.42 -3.58 -2.41
C LYS A 127 -5.08 -3.32 -1.73
N LEU A 128 -4.09 -2.95 -2.53
CA LEU A 128 -2.82 -2.45 -2.04
C LEU A 128 -3.04 -1.08 -1.40
N SER A 129 -2.70 -0.96 -0.14
CA SER A 129 -2.74 0.30 0.62
C SER A 129 -1.38 0.63 1.22
N LEU A 130 -1.16 1.91 1.49
CA LEU A 130 0.04 2.36 2.18
C LEU A 130 0.17 1.62 3.53
N ALA A 131 1.33 1.04 3.80
CA ALA A 131 1.61 0.44 5.09
C ALA A 131 1.79 1.53 6.16
N TYR A 132 1.17 1.34 7.33
CA TYR A 132 1.37 2.23 8.47
C TYR A 132 2.67 1.90 9.20
N ASN A 133 3.17 2.84 9.98
CA ASN A 133 4.44 2.68 10.69
C ASN A 133 4.48 1.46 11.60
N GLY A 134 3.34 1.02 12.14
CA GLY A 134 3.26 -0.24 12.87
C GLY A 134 3.74 -1.45 12.06
N ALA A 135 3.34 -1.54 10.79
CA ALA A 135 3.81 -2.62 9.90
C ALA A 135 5.28 -2.44 9.52
N ILE A 136 5.70 -1.20 9.24
CA ILE A 136 7.11 -0.87 8.92
C ILE A 136 8.04 -1.28 10.06
N LEU A 137 7.67 -1.02 11.30
CA LEU A 137 8.50 -1.24 12.48
C LEU A 137 8.42 -2.67 13.03
N THR A 138 7.49 -3.50 12.56
CA THR A 138 7.30 -4.87 13.06
C THR A 138 8.58 -5.73 13.09
N PRO A 139 9.46 -5.73 12.07
CA PRO A 139 10.67 -6.55 12.09
C PRO A 139 11.74 -6.09 13.09
N PHE A 140 11.63 -4.86 13.58
CA PHE A 140 12.67 -4.19 14.36
C PHE A 140 12.36 -4.12 15.86
N TYR A 141 11.19 -4.63 16.27
CA TYR A 141 10.77 -4.54 17.67
C TYR A 141 10.32 -5.90 18.21
N VAL A 142 11.10 -6.42 19.16
CA VAL A 142 10.83 -7.64 19.93
C VAL A 142 10.53 -7.23 21.37
N ASP A 143 9.24 -7.32 21.78
CA ASP A 143 8.82 -6.94 23.12
C ASP A 143 8.86 -8.13 24.11
N GLN A 144 8.94 -7.82 25.39
CA GLN A 144 8.98 -8.83 26.44
C GLN A 144 7.65 -9.58 26.60
N ASP A 145 6.51 -8.93 26.32
CA ASP A 145 5.19 -9.47 26.69
C ASP A 145 4.62 -10.43 25.66
N LYS A 146 4.69 -10.09 24.38
CA LYS A 146 4.01 -10.80 23.28
C LYS A 146 4.96 -11.53 22.34
N SER A 147 6.15 -10.98 22.10
CA SER A 147 7.07 -11.53 21.11
C SER A 147 7.59 -12.92 21.50
N TRP A 148 7.75 -13.21 22.78
CA TRP A 148 8.20 -14.52 23.27
C TRP A 148 7.10 -15.60 23.31
N SER A 149 5.92 -15.31 22.78
CA SER A 149 4.83 -16.27 22.59
C SER A 149 4.28 -16.26 21.15
N SER A 150 4.54 -15.22 20.39
CA SER A 150 3.91 -14.94 19.10
C SER A 150 4.90 -14.29 18.14
N PHE A 151 5.71 -15.10 17.48
CA PHE A 151 6.81 -14.65 16.60
C PHE A 151 6.37 -13.58 15.60
N TYR A 152 6.78 -12.32 15.81
CA TYR A 152 6.46 -11.10 15.03
C TYR A 152 4.97 -10.78 14.80
N LYS A 153 4.04 -11.35 15.55
CA LYS A 153 2.61 -11.20 15.24
C LYS A 153 1.85 -10.23 16.13
N GLU A 154 2.26 -10.07 17.37
CA GLU A 154 1.40 -9.46 18.39
C GLU A 154 2.02 -8.29 19.18
N ALA A 155 3.28 -7.93 18.97
CA ALA A 155 3.93 -6.83 19.69
C ALA A 155 3.32 -5.46 19.33
N ILE A 156 2.95 -5.28 18.08
CA ILE A 156 2.38 -4.04 17.54
C ILE A 156 0.94 -4.29 17.10
N ASP A 157 0.03 -3.42 17.53
CA ASP A 157 -1.38 -3.49 17.16
C ASP A 157 -1.64 -2.95 15.75
N GLY A 158 -2.79 -3.31 15.17
CA GLY A 158 -3.20 -2.87 13.84
C GLY A 158 -2.52 -3.58 12.66
N VAL A 159 -1.41 -4.32 12.88
CA VAL A 159 -0.69 -5.02 11.80
C VAL A 159 -1.50 -6.19 11.25
N ALA A 160 -2.37 -6.77 12.06
CA ALA A 160 -3.24 -7.89 11.68
C ALA A 160 -4.23 -7.58 10.55
N MET A 161 -4.43 -6.32 10.21
CA MET A 161 -5.28 -5.91 9.09
C MET A 161 -4.68 -6.25 7.72
N TYR A 162 -3.35 -6.46 7.63
CA TYR A 162 -2.69 -6.82 6.39
C TYR A 162 -2.73 -8.32 6.15
N LYS A 163 -2.90 -8.71 4.87
CA LYS A 163 -2.83 -10.13 4.47
C LYS A 163 -1.43 -10.68 4.66
N SER A 164 -1.37 -11.94 5.07
CA SER A 164 -0.11 -12.69 5.19
C SER A 164 0.96 -11.98 6.04
N HIS A 165 0.56 -11.07 6.98
CA HIS A 165 1.53 -10.53 7.93
C HIS A 165 2.01 -11.64 8.89
N PRO A 166 3.24 -11.61 9.38
CA PRO A 166 4.32 -10.68 9.05
C PRO A 166 5.06 -11.01 7.75
N LYS A 167 4.79 -12.14 7.10
CA LYS A 167 5.49 -12.61 5.89
C LYS A 167 5.60 -11.53 4.81
N SER A 168 4.49 -10.88 4.45
CA SER A 168 4.48 -9.83 3.42
C SER A 168 5.33 -8.61 3.77
N ILE A 169 5.51 -8.31 5.06
CA ILE A 169 6.37 -7.25 5.56
C ILE A 169 7.84 -7.62 5.32
N PHE A 170 8.23 -8.84 5.70
CA PHE A 170 9.60 -9.33 5.49
C PHE A 170 9.93 -9.51 4.00
N GLU A 171 8.98 -9.95 3.17
CA GLU A 171 9.15 -10.01 1.72
C GLU A 171 9.47 -8.64 1.12
N TYR A 172 8.91 -7.57 1.66
CA TYR A 172 9.26 -6.20 1.26
C TYR A 172 10.71 -5.86 1.62
N TYR A 173 11.12 -6.08 2.88
CA TYR A 173 12.49 -5.77 3.33
C TYR A 173 13.57 -6.58 2.65
N PHE A 174 13.26 -7.77 2.22
CA PHE A 174 14.19 -8.64 1.49
C PHE A 174 14.17 -8.44 -0.03
N ASN A 175 13.38 -7.49 -0.54
CA ASN A 175 13.21 -7.23 -1.97
C ASN A 175 12.75 -8.49 -2.74
N ILE A 176 11.86 -9.30 -2.14
CA ILE A 176 11.25 -10.48 -2.75
C ILE A 176 9.73 -10.37 -2.82
N SER A 177 9.18 -9.16 -2.70
CA SER A 177 7.76 -8.93 -2.90
C SER A 177 7.41 -9.05 -4.38
N SER A 178 6.28 -9.68 -4.69
CA SER A 178 5.81 -9.86 -6.08
C SER A 178 5.21 -8.59 -6.70
N ARG A 179 5.42 -7.42 -6.12
CA ARG A 179 4.76 -6.19 -6.53
C ARG A 179 5.07 -5.78 -7.97
N ALA A 180 6.35 -5.74 -8.34
CA ALA A 180 6.74 -5.39 -9.71
C ALA A 180 6.11 -6.34 -10.74
N ILE A 181 6.00 -7.62 -10.38
CA ILE A 181 5.33 -8.61 -11.23
C ILE A 181 3.83 -8.32 -11.31
N GLN A 182 3.17 -7.96 -10.21
CA GLN A 182 1.73 -7.64 -10.20
C GLN A 182 1.43 -6.41 -11.07
N ASP A 183 2.23 -5.36 -10.95
CA ASP A 183 2.09 -4.15 -11.77
C ASP A 183 2.25 -4.48 -13.28
N LEU A 184 3.23 -5.32 -13.63
CA LEU A 184 3.44 -5.80 -14.99
C LEU A 184 2.31 -6.74 -15.49
N GLU A 185 1.75 -7.57 -14.61
CA GLU A 185 0.59 -8.43 -14.94
C GLU A 185 -0.67 -7.62 -15.18
N GLU A 186 -0.89 -6.53 -14.43
CA GLU A 186 -1.97 -5.59 -14.69
C GLU A 186 -1.78 -4.87 -16.05
N GLU A 187 -0.57 -4.45 -16.36
CA GLU A 187 -0.25 -3.85 -17.65
C GLU A 187 -0.47 -4.85 -18.81
N LYS A 188 0.01 -6.08 -18.64
CA LYS A 188 -0.24 -7.19 -19.58
C LYS A 188 -1.75 -7.36 -19.84
N ASN A 189 -2.55 -7.43 -18.79
CA ASN A 189 -4.01 -7.60 -18.91
C ASN A 189 -4.67 -6.43 -19.69
N LYS A 190 -4.20 -5.19 -19.49
CA LYS A 190 -4.68 -4.03 -20.28
C LYS A 190 -4.35 -4.19 -21.76
N PHE A 191 -3.16 -4.66 -22.08
CA PHE A 191 -2.78 -4.91 -23.49
C PHE A 191 -3.56 -6.09 -24.10
N GLU A 192 -3.84 -7.15 -23.34
CA GLU A 192 -4.65 -8.29 -23.79
C GLU A 192 -6.09 -7.85 -24.13
N ILE A 193 -6.71 -7.03 -23.29
CA ILE A 193 -8.05 -6.48 -23.55
C ILE A 193 -8.01 -5.64 -24.84
N LYS A 194 -7.03 -4.74 -24.96
CA LYS A 194 -6.90 -3.86 -26.11
C LYS A 194 -6.64 -4.65 -27.41
N LYS A 195 -5.84 -5.71 -27.34
CA LYS A 195 -5.62 -6.63 -28.46
C LYS A 195 -6.92 -7.28 -28.92
N THR A 196 -7.77 -7.73 -27.98
CA THR A 196 -9.05 -8.36 -28.29
C THR A 196 -10.00 -7.36 -28.94
N GLU A 197 -10.06 -6.12 -28.45
CA GLU A 197 -10.85 -5.05 -29.05
C GLU A 197 -10.44 -4.77 -30.49
N ILE A 198 -9.15 -4.60 -30.75
CA ILE A 198 -8.61 -4.36 -32.10
C ILE A 198 -8.89 -5.56 -33.01
N HIS A 199 -8.73 -6.78 -32.51
CA HIS A 199 -9.03 -7.99 -33.28
C HIS A 199 -10.49 -8.04 -33.71
N ASN A 200 -11.43 -7.73 -32.81
CA ASN A 200 -12.85 -7.67 -33.13
C ASN A 200 -13.17 -6.57 -34.18
N GLN A 201 -12.50 -5.41 -34.09
CA GLN A 201 -12.62 -4.34 -35.07
C GLN A 201 -12.12 -4.77 -36.45
N ILE A 202 -10.97 -5.46 -36.51
CA ILE A 202 -10.43 -6.01 -37.77
C ILE A 202 -11.43 -7.02 -38.36
N GLN A 203 -11.96 -7.95 -37.56
CA GLN A 203 -12.94 -8.93 -38.07
C GLN A 203 -14.20 -8.27 -38.63
N GLN A 204 -14.74 -7.27 -37.92
CA GLN A 204 -15.91 -6.52 -38.39
C GLN A 204 -15.62 -5.79 -39.73
N LEU A 205 -14.48 -5.12 -39.81
CA LEU A 205 -14.09 -4.41 -41.03
C LEU A 205 -13.80 -5.36 -42.20
N THR A 206 -13.17 -6.52 -41.92
CA THR A 206 -12.93 -7.55 -42.93
C THR A 206 -14.24 -8.10 -43.49
N GLY A 207 -15.24 -8.39 -42.62
CA GLY A 207 -16.56 -8.83 -43.08
C GLY A 207 -17.28 -7.79 -43.94
N VAL A 208 -17.14 -6.50 -43.61
CA VAL A 208 -17.65 -5.39 -44.43
C VAL A 208 -16.90 -5.32 -45.75
N TYR A 209 -15.57 -5.39 -45.73
CA TYR A 209 -14.73 -5.37 -46.93
C TYR A 209 -15.08 -6.51 -47.89
N GLU A 210 -15.24 -7.73 -47.40
CA GLU A 210 -15.63 -8.90 -48.20
C GLU A 210 -17.01 -8.74 -48.82
N SER A 211 -18.01 -8.20 -48.09
CA SER A 211 -19.35 -7.96 -48.60
C SER A 211 -19.39 -6.94 -49.75
N TYR A 212 -18.53 -5.92 -49.69
CA TYR A 212 -18.38 -4.93 -50.76
C TYR A 212 -17.55 -5.42 -51.94
N SER A 213 -16.61 -6.33 -51.75
CA SER A 213 -15.79 -6.89 -52.81
C SER A 213 -16.50 -7.93 -53.68
N THR A 214 -17.56 -8.55 -53.15
CA THR A 214 -18.34 -9.60 -53.86
C THR A 214 -19.48 -9.05 -54.74
N THR A 215 -19.84 -7.76 -54.59
CA THR A 215 -20.86 -7.11 -55.42
C THR A 215 -20.23 -6.60 -56.73
N LYS A 216 -19.95 -7.49 -57.67
CA LYS A 216 -19.62 -7.16 -59.05
C LYS A 216 -20.85 -7.43 -59.93
N ASP A 217 -21.58 -6.38 -60.28
CA ASP A 217 -22.36 -6.35 -61.54
C ASP A 217 -22.37 -4.95 -62.14
N ILE A 218 -22.14 -4.88 -63.44
CA ILE A 218 -21.75 -3.73 -64.24
C ILE A 218 -23.02 -3.11 -64.85
N SER A 219 -23.18 -1.78 -64.77
CA SER A 219 -23.95 -1.03 -65.78
C SER A 219 -23.52 0.43 -65.89
N SER A 220 -23.43 0.91 -67.11
CA SER A 220 -22.79 2.14 -67.54
C SER A 220 -23.85 3.27 -67.74
N GLY A 221 -23.59 4.46 -67.20
CA GLY A 221 -24.34 5.73 -67.44
C GLY A 221 -23.36 6.88 -67.75
N GLY A 222 -23.83 7.92 -68.45
CA GLY A 222 -23.03 8.94 -69.15
C GLY A 222 -22.26 9.96 -68.26
N PRO A 223 -21.23 10.66 -68.78
CA PRO A 223 -20.19 11.29 -68.03
C PRO A 223 -20.53 12.58 -67.26
N GLU A 224 -21.42 13.44 -67.66
CA GLU A 224 -21.64 14.78 -67.07
C GLU A 224 -22.60 14.80 -65.88
N GLU A 225 -23.62 13.95 -65.83
CA GLU A 225 -24.45 13.80 -64.62
C GLU A 225 -23.73 13.06 -63.50
N LEU A 226 -22.79 12.19 -63.83
CA LEU A 226 -21.94 11.45 -62.90
C LEU A 226 -20.98 12.37 -62.10
N GLU A 227 -20.46 13.42 -62.71
CA GLU A 227 -19.48 14.31 -62.07
C GLU A 227 -20.13 15.17 -60.98
N ASN A 228 -21.33 15.70 -61.21
CA ASN A 228 -22.09 16.47 -60.21
C ASN A 228 -22.56 15.59 -59.05
N LEU A 229 -23.01 14.36 -59.33
CA LEU A 229 -23.43 13.40 -58.33
C LEU A 229 -22.23 12.88 -57.52
N GLN A 230 -21.03 12.76 -58.12
CA GLN A 230 -19.80 12.39 -57.45
C GLN A 230 -19.34 13.47 -56.46
N VAL A 231 -19.45 14.74 -56.81
CA VAL A 231 -19.13 15.87 -55.90
C VAL A 231 -20.11 15.91 -54.73
N GLU A 232 -21.41 15.74 -54.99
CA GLU A 232 -22.43 15.73 -53.93
C GLU A 232 -22.25 14.53 -52.98
N LEU A 233 -21.98 13.35 -53.51
CA LEU A 233 -21.70 12.16 -52.73
C LEU A 233 -20.40 12.31 -51.90
N SER A 234 -19.34 12.89 -52.49
CA SER A 234 -18.08 13.17 -51.79
C SER A 234 -18.32 14.07 -50.58
N ASN A 235 -19.11 15.13 -50.73
CA ASN A 235 -19.45 16.04 -49.64
C ASN A 235 -20.25 15.33 -48.54
N TYR A 236 -21.23 14.48 -48.87
CA TYR A 236 -21.98 13.71 -47.88
C TYR A 236 -21.10 12.69 -47.14
N VAL A 237 -20.16 12.04 -47.83
CA VAL A 237 -19.22 11.10 -47.22
C VAL A 237 -18.27 11.83 -46.23
N GLU A 238 -17.79 13.03 -46.59
CA GLU A 238 -16.94 13.85 -45.72
C GLU A 238 -17.68 14.29 -44.45
N ILE A 239 -18.92 14.83 -44.62
CA ILE A 239 -19.80 15.21 -43.51
C ILE A 239 -20.07 13.99 -42.60
N THR A 240 -20.34 12.83 -43.17
CA THR A 240 -20.61 11.60 -42.40
C THR A 240 -19.37 11.13 -41.61
N ASN A 241 -18.18 11.28 -42.17
CA ASN A 241 -16.92 10.97 -41.47
C ASN A 241 -16.66 11.94 -40.31
N GLU A 242 -16.93 13.22 -40.50
CA GLU A 242 -16.83 14.21 -39.40
C GLU A 242 -17.82 13.92 -38.28
N LEU A 243 -19.08 13.62 -38.60
CA LEU A 243 -20.10 13.22 -37.64
C LEU A 243 -19.67 11.96 -36.85
N ARG A 244 -19.12 10.96 -37.53
CA ARG A 244 -18.60 9.74 -36.91
C ARG A 244 -17.45 10.05 -35.91
N GLN A 245 -16.55 10.97 -36.29
CA GLN A 245 -15.48 11.39 -35.38
C GLN A 245 -16.02 12.12 -34.14
N HIS A 246 -17.04 12.98 -34.34
CA HIS A 246 -17.70 13.69 -33.25
C HIS A 246 -18.43 12.71 -32.31
N ILE A 247 -19.19 11.77 -32.85
CA ILE A 247 -19.86 10.71 -32.11
C ILE A 247 -18.83 9.92 -31.27
N SER A 248 -17.68 9.54 -31.85
CA SER A 248 -16.62 8.83 -31.15
C SER A 248 -16.02 9.64 -29.99
N LYS A 249 -15.80 10.96 -30.22
CA LYS A 249 -15.30 11.87 -29.17
C LYS A 249 -16.27 12.00 -27.99
N ILE A 250 -17.57 12.14 -28.30
CA ILE A 250 -18.60 12.27 -27.25
C ILE A 250 -18.79 10.94 -26.52
N SER A 251 -18.79 9.80 -27.23
CA SER A 251 -18.84 8.47 -26.60
C SER A 251 -17.73 8.24 -25.60
N LYS A 252 -16.50 8.70 -25.88
CA LYS A 252 -15.38 8.66 -24.91
C LYS A 252 -15.66 9.52 -23.69
N LYS A 253 -16.23 10.72 -23.88
CA LYS A 253 -16.59 11.60 -22.75
C LYS A 253 -17.70 10.98 -21.90
N ILE A 254 -18.69 10.34 -22.51
CA ILE A 254 -19.77 9.60 -21.82
C ILE A 254 -19.19 8.47 -20.97
N SER A 255 -18.28 7.65 -21.53
CA SER A 255 -17.62 6.57 -20.78
C SER A 255 -16.82 7.11 -19.59
N TYR A 256 -16.08 8.21 -19.76
CA TYR A 256 -15.33 8.85 -18.68
C TYR A 256 -16.25 9.43 -17.60
N SER A 257 -17.34 10.11 -17.97
CA SER A 257 -18.33 10.65 -17.04
C SER A 257 -19.02 9.53 -16.25
N LYS A 258 -19.34 8.42 -16.91
CA LYS A 258 -19.92 7.23 -16.27
C LYS A 258 -18.97 6.63 -15.23
N GLU A 259 -17.71 6.40 -15.58
CA GLU A 259 -16.70 5.89 -14.65
C GLU A 259 -16.54 6.81 -13.43
N LYS A 260 -16.57 8.11 -13.64
CA LYS A 260 -16.50 9.11 -12.58
C LYS A 260 -17.73 9.09 -11.66
N LEU A 261 -18.91 8.92 -12.22
CA LEU A 261 -20.15 8.74 -11.45
C LEU A 261 -20.12 7.46 -10.62
N ASP A 262 -19.63 6.35 -11.18
CA ASP A 262 -19.49 5.08 -10.46
C ASP A 262 -18.57 5.24 -9.23
N ILE A 263 -17.45 5.99 -9.37
CA ILE A 263 -16.56 6.31 -8.25
C ILE A 263 -17.29 7.16 -7.20
N TYR A 264 -18.01 8.20 -7.62
CA TYR A 264 -18.72 9.07 -6.68
C TYR A 264 -19.85 8.36 -5.95
N TYR A 265 -20.59 7.45 -6.60
CA TYR A 265 -21.62 6.64 -5.94
C TYR A 265 -21.02 5.66 -4.93
N HIS A 266 -19.87 5.07 -5.26
CA HIS A 266 -19.14 4.22 -4.32
C HIS A 266 -18.70 5.02 -3.07
N ASP A 267 -18.09 6.18 -3.27
CA ASP A 267 -17.64 7.05 -2.18
C ASP A 267 -18.82 7.52 -1.32
N LEU A 268 -19.96 7.82 -1.94
CA LEU A 268 -21.19 8.19 -1.24
C LEU A 268 -21.72 7.06 -0.36
N ASP A 269 -21.65 5.81 -0.82
CA ASP A 269 -22.04 4.64 -0.04
C ASP A 269 -21.11 4.42 1.15
N GLU A 270 -19.79 4.63 0.97
CA GLU A 270 -18.83 4.58 2.07
C GLU A 270 -19.10 5.67 3.13
N LEU A 271 -19.39 6.91 2.70
CA LEU A 271 -19.74 8.00 3.61
C LEU A 271 -21.07 7.73 4.35
N LYS A 272 -22.07 7.13 3.71
CA LYS A 272 -23.32 6.71 4.37
C LYS A 272 -23.06 5.64 5.43
N LYS A 273 -22.22 4.65 5.15
CA LYS A 273 -21.81 3.62 6.12
C LYS A 273 -21.08 4.26 7.31
N LEU A 274 -20.13 5.15 7.05
CA LEU A 274 -19.40 5.87 8.08
C LEU A 274 -20.34 6.67 8.98
N LEU A 275 -21.28 7.40 8.40
CA LEU A 275 -22.29 8.19 9.12
C LEU A 275 -23.16 7.30 10.02
N SER A 276 -23.58 6.13 9.53
CA SER A 276 -24.36 5.18 10.30
C SER A 276 -23.60 4.65 11.52
N MET A 277 -22.31 4.36 11.34
CA MET A 277 -21.42 3.90 12.42
C MET A 277 -21.16 5.00 13.45
N THR A 278 -20.93 6.24 13.01
CA THR A 278 -20.73 7.39 13.90
C THR A 278 -21.98 7.66 14.74
N LYS A 279 -23.17 7.63 14.12
CA LYS A 279 -24.46 7.77 14.82
C LYS A 279 -24.71 6.64 15.82
N LYS A 280 -24.35 5.40 15.48
CA LYS A 280 -24.47 4.27 16.41
C LYS A 280 -23.58 4.47 17.63
N ARG A 281 -22.30 4.84 17.42
CA ARG A 281 -21.36 5.14 18.50
C ARG A 281 -21.80 6.33 19.35
N TYR A 282 -22.33 7.37 18.73
CA TYR A 282 -22.88 8.53 19.45
C TYR A 282 -24.03 8.15 20.39
N LYS A 283 -24.91 7.22 19.97
CA LYS A 283 -25.99 6.68 20.81
C LYS A 283 -25.49 5.76 21.92
N GLU A 284 -24.38 5.06 21.72
CA GLU A 284 -23.76 4.18 22.71
C GLU A 284 -23.08 4.97 23.86
N VAL A 285 -22.76 6.24 23.66
CA VAL A 285 -22.29 7.14 24.72
C VAL A 285 -23.49 7.76 25.42
N GLU A 286 -23.95 7.15 26.49
CA GLU A 286 -25.12 7.58 27.23
C GLU A 286 -24.98 8.99 27.84
N PHE A 287 -26.10 9.71 28.02
CA PHE A 287 -26.11 11.08 28.54
C PHE A 287 -25.98 11.12 30.08
N GLU A 288 -26.46 10.07 30.71
CA GLU A 288 -26.46 9.87 32.16
C GLU A 288 -26.11 8.42 32.46
N CYS A 289 -25.50 8.19 33.59
CA CYS A 289 -25.31 6.82 34.07
C CYS A 289 -26.68 6.21 34.35
N THR A 290 -27.04 5.12 33.70
CA THR A 290 -28.32 4.41 33.90
C THR A 290 -28.52 3.90 35.31
N TYR A 291 -27.46 3.85 36.13
CA TYR A 291 -27.49 3.36 37.51
C TYR A 291 -27.57 4.45 38.57
N CYS A 292 -26.88 5.57 38.38
CA CYS A 292 -26.78 6.62 39.42
C CYS A 292 -27.23 8.01 38.96
N HIS A 293 -27.72 8.15 37.72
CA HIS A 293 -28.14 9.40 37.09
C HIS A 293 -27.12 10.55 37.18
N SER A 294 -25.85 10.23 37.38
CA SER A 294 -24.77 11.21 37.34
C SER A 294 -24.53 11.72 35.93
N ILE A 295 -24.23 12.99 35.78
CA ILE A 295 -23.89 13.65 34.52
C ILE A 295 -22.59 13.03 33.95
N LEU A 296 -22.48 12.99 32.65
CA LEU A 296 -21.30 12.53 31.91
C LEU A 296 -19.99 13.06 32.51
N THR A 297 -19.01 12.22 32.64
CA THR A 297 -17.65 12.66 32.97
C THR A 297 -17.12 13.61 31.88
N ARG A 298 -16.16 14.45 32.24
CA ARG A 298 -15.50 15.36 31.28
C ARG A 298 -14.96 14.62 30.05
N GLU A 299 -14.43 13.40 30.22
CA GLU A 299 -13.92 12.55 29.14
C GLU A 299 -15.04 12.05 28.23
N GLN A 300 -16.17 11.64 28.77
CA GLN A 300 -17.37 11.24 28.02
C GLN A 300 -17.97 12.41 27.24
N SER A 301 -18.00 13.60 27.85
CA SER A 301 -18.49 14.82 27.21
C SER A 301 -17.57 15.22 26.03
N LEU A 302 -16.26 15.13 26.19
CA LEU A 302 -15.29 15.39 25.11
C LEU A 302 -15.41 14.35 23.98
N MET A 303 -15.57 13.07 24.30
CA MET A 303 -15.79 12.01 23.30
C MET A 303 -17.07 12.25 22.50
N ARG A 304 -18.12 12.74 23.14
CA ARG A 304 -19.38 13.08 22.49
C ARG A 304 -19.25 14.28 21.55
N LEU A 305 -18.48 15.29 21.97
CA LEU A 305 -18.16 16.45 21.15
C LEU A 305 -17.36 16.02 19.90
N GLU A 306 -16.32 15.21 20.06
CA GLU A 306 -15.55 14.66 18.94
C GLU A 306 -16.41 13.84 17.96
N LEU A 307 -17.36 13.03 18.47
CA LEU A 307 -18.28 12.27 17.63
C LEU A 307 -19.26 13.18 16.88
N SER A 308 -19.71 14.27 17.51
CA SER A 308 -20.56 15.28 16.89
C SER A 308 -19.82 16.03 15.77
N ASP A 309 -18.59 16.44 16.03
CA ASP A 309 -17.74 17.12 15.03
C ASP A 309 -17.43 16.19 13.84
N ASN A 310 -17.11 14.93 14.10
CA ASN A 310 -16.93 13.92 13.06
C ASN A 310 -18.22 13.69 12.24
N GLU A 311 -19.39 13.67 12.88
CA GLU A 311 -20.67 13.54 12.17
C GLU A 311 -20.93 14.75 11.28
N PHE A 312 -20.65 15.95 11.76
CA PHE A 312 -20.79 17.19 11.00
C PHE A 312 -19.86 17.18 9.76
N GLU A 313 -18.59 16.86 9.93
CA GLU A 313 -17.64 16.78 8.83
C GLU A 313 -18.05 15.75 7.76
N VAL A 314 -18.49 14.57 8.19
CA VAL A 314 -18.97 13.52 7.25
C VAL A 314 -20.23 13.98 6.52
N ARG A 315 -21.16 14.69 7.20
CA ARG A 315 -22.36 15.25 6.57
C ARG A 315 -22.01 16.32 5.53
N GLN A 316 -21.07 17.19 5.85
CA GLN A 316 -20.60 18.21 4.92
C GLN A 316 -19.99 17.57 3.67
N ARG A 317 -19.05 16.63 3.83
CA ARG A 317 -18.44 15.90 2.71
C ARG A 317 -19.46 15.13 1.87
N LYS A 318 -20.46 14.53 2.53
CA LYS A 318 -21.57 13.87 1.85
C LYS A 318 -22.37 14.86 0.98
N SER A 319 -22.70 16.04 1.52
CA SER A 319 -23.43 17.09 0.79
C SER A 319 -22.63 17.60 -0.41
N GLU A 320 -21.33 17.84 -0.23
CA GLU A 320 -20.42 18.24 -1.33
C GLU A 320 -20.34 17.17 -2.43
N LEU A 321 -20.30 15.90 -2.04
CA LEU A 321 -20.25 14.79 -2.99
C LEU A 321 -21.59 14.61 -3.72
N GLU A 322 -22.72 14.75 -3.03
CA GLU A 322 -24.05 14.74 -3.63
C GLU A 322 -24.22 15.89 -4.64
N GLN A 323 -23.63 17.05 -4.37
CA GLN A 323 -23.61 18.16 -5.34
C GLN A 323 -22.78 17.79 -6.57
N LYS A 324 -21.58 17.22 -6.39
CA LYS A 324 -20.74 16.76 -7.50
C LYS A 324 -21.44 15.69 -8.37
N ILE A 325 -22.19 14.80 -7.73
CA ILE A 325 -22.99 13.78 -8.43
C ILE A 325 -24.09 14.46 -9.28
N ARG A 326 -24.80 15.46 -8.72
CA ARG A 326 -25.82 16.19 -9.48
C ARG A 326 -25.22 16.91 -10.69
N ASP A 327 -24.10 17.59 -10.49
CA ASP A 327 -23.43 18.34 -11.54
C ASP A 327 -22.88 17.42 -12.65
N GLU A 328 -22.34 16.25 -12.27
CA GLU A 328 -21.82 15.28 -13.22
C GLU A 328 -22.96 14.53 -13.96
N ASN A 329 -24.08 14.21 -13.28
CA ASN A 329 -25.27 13.64 -13.95
C ASN A 329 -25.83 14.62 -14.98
N LYS A 330 -25.93 15.91 -14.68
CA LYS A 330 -26.37 16.92 -15.65
C LYS A 330 -25.49 16.93 -16.89
N LYS A 331 -24.16 16.90 -16.72
CA LYS A 331 -23.22 16.81 -17.85
C LYS A 331 -23.38 15.50 -18.64
N PHE A 332 -23.62 14.40 -17.94
CA PHE A 332 -23.84 13.11 -18.56
C PHE A 332 -25.11 13.11 -19.43
N ASP A 333 -26.20 13.68 -18.91
CA ASP A 333 -27.46 13.81 -19.65
C ASP A 333 -27.31 14.75 -20.86
N GLU A 334 -26.60 15.87 -20.72
CA GLU A 334 -26.27 16.78 -21.82
C GLU A 334 -25.48 16.06 -22.95
N LEU A 335 -24.52 15.20 -22.57
CA LEU A 335 -23.72 14.41 -23.50
C LEU A 335 -24.58 13.32 -24.19
N ILE A 336 -25.51 12.68 -23.48
CA ILE A 336 -26.43 11.70 -24.05
C ILE A 336 -27.33 12.38 -25.08
N ASN A 337 -27.96 13.51 -24.75
CA ASN A 337 -28.80 14.25 -25.70
C ASN A 337 -28.01 14.67 -26.96
N SER A 338 -26.78 15.17 -26.76
CA SER A 338 -25.91 15.56 -27.88
C SER A 338 -25.53 14.38 -28.78
N ILE A 339 -25.29 13.20 -28.23
CA ILE A 339 -24.97 12.02 -29.06
C ILE A 339 -26.17 11.50 -29.81
N ASP A 340 -27.38 11.61 -29.24
CA ASP A 340 -28.62 11.17 -29.91
C ASP A 340 -28.99 12.11 -31.07
N GLU A 341 -28.80 13.43 -30.93
CA GLU A 341 -28.94 14.40 -32.04
C GLU A 341 -27.95 14.10 -33.16
N LEU A 342 -26.67 13.88 -32.84
CA LEU A 342 -25.64 13.56 -33.84
C LEU A 342 -25.89 12.22 -34.54
N LYS A 343 -26.45 11.23 -33.86
CA LYS A 343 -26.84 9.94 -34.46
C LYS A 343 -28.01 10.11 -35.41
N ALA A 344 -29.00 10.92 -35.03
CA ALA A 344 -30.15 11.19 -35.90
C ALA A 344 -29.71 11.88 -37.20
N ASP A 345 -28.83 12.88 -37.12
CA ASP A 345 -28.24 13.55 -38.28
C ASP A 345 -27.40 12.58 -39.15
N PHE A 346 -26.59 11.74 -38.49
CA PHE A 346 -25.82 10.70 -39.17
C PHE A 346 -26.70 9.72 -39.94
N ASP A 347 -27.80 9.26 -39.35
CA ASP A 347 -28.73 8.33 -39.99
C ASP A 347 -29.47 9.00 -41.14
N GLU A 348 -29.85 10.29 -41.02
CA GLU A 348 -30.44 11.06 -42.12
C GLU A 348 -29.49 11.18 -43.32
N LYS A 349 -28.21 11.53 -43.05
CA LYS A 349 -27.19 11.64 -44.10
C LYS A 349 -26.93 10.28 -44.78
N ASN A 350 -26.87 9.20 -44.00
CA ASN A 350 -26.70 7.85 -44.55
C ASN A 350 -27.88 7.43 -45.43
N ARG A 351 -29.14 7.80 -45.09
CA ARG A 351 -30.30 7.56 -45.96
C ARG A 351 -30.18 8.33 -47.27
N LYS A 352 -29.73 9.59 -47.25
CA LYS A 352 -29.48 10.39 -48.46
C LYS A 352 -28.40 9.75 -49.34
N ILE A 353 -27.31 9.28 -48.75
CA ILE A 353 -26.26 8.52 -49.44
C ILE A 353 -26.83 7.26 -50.09
N ALA A 354 -27.65 6.50 -49.36
CA ALA A 354 -28.29 5.28 -49.90
C ALA A 354 -29.22 5.57 -51.10
N ASN A 355 -29.96 6.67 -51.05
CA ASN A 355 -30.84 7.08 -52.14
C ASN A 355 -30.06 7.54 -53.39
N LEU A 356 -28.93 8.23 -53.20
CA LEU A 356 -28.04 8.63 -54.29
C LEU A 356 -27.31 7.41 -54.92
N LYS A 357 -27.04 6.37 -54.15
CA LYS A 357 -26.43 5.12 -54.62
C LYS A 357 -27.32 4.32 -55.58
N ASN A 358 -28.63 4.47 -55.49
CA ASN A 358 -29.59 3.77 -56.38
C ASN A 358 -29.70 4.39 -57.78
N ALA A 359 -29.02 5.52 -58.05
CA ALA A 359 -28.85 6.06 -59.39
C ALA A 359 -27.76 5.26 -60.12
N GLU A 360 -28.08 4.61 -61.23
CA GLU A 360 -27.22 3.72 -62.00
C GLU A 360 -25.85 4.39 -62.35
N GLY A 361 -24.74 3.73 -62.02
CA GLY A 361 -23.38 4.14 -62.41
C GLY A 361 -22.51 4.71 -61.28
N ILE A 362 -23.07 5.10 -60.11
CA ILE A 362 -22.32 5.66 -58.97
C ILE A 362 -21.79 4.52 -58.07
N ASN A 363 -22.43 3.36 -58.13
CA ASN A 363 -22.07 2.23 -57.25
C ASN A 363 -20.60 1.76 -57.38
N ASP A 364 -20.04 1.76 -58.57
CA ASP A 364 -18.66 1.28 -58.78
C ASP A 364 -17.60 2.24 -58.21
N TYR A 365 -17.80 3.55 -58.39
CA TYR A 365 -16.88 4.56 -57.85
C TYR A 365 -16.97 4.63 -56.33
N VAL A 366 -18.19 4.60 -55.77
CA VAL A 366 -18.40 4.57 -54.31
C VAL A 366 -17.82 3.31 -53.70
N ASN A 367 -18.04 2.15 -54.32
CA ASN A 367 -17.49 0.89 -53.87
C ASN A 367 -15.96 0.89 -53.90
N GLN A 368 -15.30 1.42 -54.93
CA GLN A 368 -13.85 1.55 -54.99
C GLN A 368 -13.30 2.49 -53.89
N LYS A 369 -13.95 3.65 -53.67
CA LYS A 369 -13.50 4.59 -52.65
C LYS A 369 -13.70 4.03 -51.23
N VAL A 370 -14.83 3.36 -50.98
CA VAL A 370 -15.13 2.67 -49.72
C VAL A 370 -14.13 1.53 -49.49
N LEU A 371 -13.80 0.76 -50.50
CA LEU A 371 -12.80 -0.30 -50.40
C LEU A 371 -11.41 0.25 -50.09
N MET A 372 -10.99 1.36 -50.71
CA MET A 372 -9.72 2.02 -50.39
C MET A 372 -9.69 2.54 -48.95
N GLU A 373 -10.74 3.18 -48.45
CA GLU A 373 -10.82 3.65 -47.08
C GLU A 373 -10.85 2.50 -46.06
N LEU A 374 -11.59 1.42 -46.33
CA LEU A 374 -11.63 0.21 -45.53
C LEU A 374 -10.26 -0.45 -45.46
N GLN A 375 -9.54 -0.51 -46.59
CA GLN A 375 -8.19 -1.04 -46.66
C GLN A 375 -7.19 -0.19 -45.87
N GLY A 376 -7.33 1.14 -45.93
CA GLY A 376 -6.54 2.07 -45.11
C GLY A 376 -6.82 1.90 -43.61
N LEU A 377 -8.08 1.71 -43.21
CA LEU A 377 -8.47 1.44 -41.83
C LEU A 377 -7.97 0.08 -41.34
N LEU A 378 -8.10 -0.96 -42.16
CA LEU A 378 -7.58 -2.30 -41.87
C LEU A 378 -6.05 -2.25 -41.62
N SER A 379 -5.31 -1.61 -42.54
CA SER A 379 -3.85 -1.44 -42.39
C SER A 379 -3.49 -0.69 -41.10
N LYS A 380 -4.25 0.34 -40.74
CA LYS A 380 -4.03 1.07 -39.48
C LYS A 380 -4.26 0.19 -38.26
N TYR A 381 -5.34 -0.58 -38.22
CA TYR A 381 -5.60 -1.49 -37.10
C TYR A 381 -4.63 -2.67 -37.05
N GLU A 382 -4.15 -3.16 -38.17
CA GLU A 382 -3.08 -4.18 -38.21
C GLU A 382 -1.76 -3.65 -37.65
N LEU A 383 -1.38 -2.40 -37.97
CA LEU A 383 -0.23 -1.74 -37.37
C LEU A 383 -0.40 -1.55 -35.86
N GLU A 384 -1.58 -1.11 -35.41
CA GLU A 384 -1.86 -0.97 -33.99
C GLU A 384 -1.85 -2.32 -33.27
N LYS A 385 -2.39 -3.37 -33.87
CA LYS A 385 -2.31 -4.75 -33.36
C LYS A 385 -0.88 -5.21 -33.22
N SER A 386 -0.06 -5.01 -34.24
CA SER A 386 1.37 -5.37 -34.23
C SER A 386 2.12 -4.62 -33.10
N TYR A 387 1.84 -3.33 -32.91
CA TYR A 387 2.41 -2.55 -31.82
C TYR A 387 2.02 -3.11 -30.44
N ILE A 388 0.73 -3.41 -30.23
CA ILE A 388 0.26 -4.01 -28.97
C ILE A 388 0.84 -5.39 -28.74
N GLU A 389 0.97 -6.23 -29.77
CA GLU A 389 1.61 -7.55 -29.67
C GLU A 389 3.09 -7.45 -29.29
N ASN A 390 3.80 -6.48 -29.83
CA ASN A 390 5.19 -6.21 -29.44
C ASN A 390 5.29 -5.76 -27.98
N LYS A 391 4.41 -4.88 -27.53
CA LYS A 391 4.35 -4.46 -26.12
C LYS A 391 4.00 -5.62 -25.18
N LEU A 392 3.06 -6.46 -25.53
CA LEU A 392 2.75 -7.69 -24.80
C LEU A 392 3.96 -8.61 -24.68
N LYS A 393 4.68 -8.82 -25.76
CA LYS A 393 5.87 -9.66 -25.79
C LYS A 393 7.00 -9.10 -24.93
N GLU A 394 7.16 -7.78 -24.91
CA GLU A 394 8.12 -7.07 -24.06
C GLU A 394 7.75 -7.21 -22.58
N THR A 395 6.49 -6.92 -22.21
CA THR A 395 5.98 -7.05 -20.84
C THR A 395 6.10 -8.50 -20.34
N MET A 396 5.79 -9.50 -21.18
CA MET A 396 5.95 -10.91 -20.81
C MET A 396 7.42 -11.29 -20.57
N LYS A 397 8.35 -10.73 -21.35
CA LYS A 397 9.80 -10.91 -21.10
C LYS A 397 10.21 -10.30 -19.77
N GLN A 398 9.76 -9.09 -19.47
CA GLN A 398 10.02 -8.42 -18.19
C GLN A 398 9.49 -9.25 -17.01
N ILE A 399 8.25 -9.74 -17.09
CA ILE A 399 7.66 -10.62 -16.06
C ILE A 399 8.55 -11.88 -15.86
N LYS A 400 9.03 -12.48 -16.93
CA LYS A 400 9.90 -13.67 -16.84
C LYS A 400 11.24 -13.36 -16.17
N VAL A 401 11.85 -12.22 -16.50
CA VAL A 401 13.11 -11.77 -15.90
C VAL A 401 12.89 -11.47 -14.41
N GLU A 402 11.87 -10.70 -14.07
CA GLU A 402 11.54 -10.37 -12.67
C GLU A 402 11.28 -11.63 -11.83
N ARG A 403 10.51 -12.58 -12.35
CA ARG A 403 10.29 -13.88 -11.67
C ARG A 403 11.59 -14.66 -11.45
N ALA A 404 12.49 -14.64 -12.41
CA ALA A 404 13.79 -15.31 -12.27
C ALA A 404 14.68 -14.63 -11.23
N LEU A 405 14.73 -13.30 -11.21
CA LEU A 405 15.46 -12.51 -10.23
C LEU A 405 14.91 -12.74 -8.81
N LEU A 406 13.59 -12.69 -8.63
CA LEU A 406 12.96 -12.96 -7.33
C LEU A 406 13.25 -14.40 -6.87
N LYS A 407 13.21 -15.38 -7.76
CA LYS A 407 13.53 -16.77 -7.42
C LYS A 407 14.99 -16.92 -7.01
N ALA A 408 15.92 -16.30 -7.73
CA ALA A 408 17.34 -16.31 -7.40
C ALA A 408 17.59 -15.66 -6.04
N ARG A 409 17.01 -14.48 -5.80
CA ARG A 409 17.12 -13.75 -4.52
C ARG A 409 16.54 -14.56 -3.35
N ARG A 410 15.38 -15.17 -3.56
CA ARG A 410 14.75 -16.01 -2.54
C ARG A 410 15.61 -17.23 -2.20
N ASN A 411 16.21 -17.89 -3.20
CA ASN A 411 17.10 -19.03 -2.96
C ASN A 411 18.37 -18.64 -2.22
N GLU A 412 18.92 -17.45 -2.49
CA GLU A 412 20.06 -16.89 -1.76
C GLU A 412 19.70 -16.67 -0.28
N LEU A 413 18.58 -16.00 -0.01
CA LEU A 413 18.08 -15.73 1.34
C LEU A 413 17.75 -17.02 2.10
N ASP A 414 17.19 -18.01 1.42
CA ASP A 414 16.84 -19.29 2.02
C ASP A 414 18.10 -20.06 2.49
N LYS A 415 19.15 -20.06 1.65
CA LYS A 415 20.45 -20.64 2.02
C LYS A 415 21.11 -19.90 3.20
N GLU A 416 21.09 -18.59 3.17
CA GLU A 416 21.66 -17.78 4.27
C GLU A 416 20.86 -17.96 5.56
N TYR A 417 19.54 -18.01 5.47
CA TYR A 417 18.67 -18.32 6.61
C TYR A 417 19.01 -19.67 7.23
N GLU A 418 19.09 -20.72 6.42
CA GLU A 418 19.44 -22.06 6.92
C GLU A 418 20.83 -22.08 7.56
N PHE A 419 21.81 -21.42 6.95
CA PHE A 419 23.16 -21.31 7.51
C PHE A 419 23.13 -20.62 8.87
N LEU A 420 22.55 -19.43 8.99
CA LEU A 420 22.49 -18.67 10.23
C LEU A 420 21.67 -19.39 11.31
N LYS A 421 20.53 -19.95 10.96
CA LYS A 421 19.66 -20.71 11.87
C LYS A 421 20.41 -21.91 12.45
N ASN A 422 21.09 -22.68 11.61
CA ASN A 422 21.84 -23.87 12.05
C ASN A 422 23.05 -23.49 12.92
N ASP A 423 23.81 -22.46 12.55
CA ASP A 423 24.93 -21.96 13.36
C ASP A 423 24.47 -21.53 14.76
N LEU A 424 23.40 -20.72 14.84
CA LEU A 424 22.82 -20.29 16.11
C LEU A 424 22.20 -21.46 16.91
N SER A 425 21.60 -22.44 16.24
CA SER A 425 21.07 -23.64 16.86
C SER A 425 22.17 -24.45 17.54
N VAL A 426 23.32 -24.58 16.90
CA VAL A 426 24.51 -25.24 17.49
C VAL A 426 25.04 -24.44 18.69
N GLN A 427 25.16 -23.11 18.55
CA GLN A 427 25.64 -22.24 19.64
C GLN A 427 24.77 -22.33 20.90
N LEU A 428 23.44 -22.40 20.73
CA LEU A 428 22.48 -22.45 21.84
C LEU A 428 22.10 -23.89 22.26
N GLY A 429 22.59 -24.90 21.56
CA GLY A 429 22.27 -26.30 21.83
C GLY A 429 20.76 -26.60 21.69
N ASP A 430 20.15 -26.13 20.60
CA ASP A 430 18.73 -26.30 20.29
C ASP A 430 18.54 -26.93 18.90
N SER A 431 17.78 -28.03 18.83
CA SER A 431 17.46 -28.73 17.57
C SER A 431 16.00 -28.61 17.16
N SER A 432 15.19 -27.83 17.88
CA SER A 432 13.73 -27.73 17.66
C SER A 432 13.35 -27.05 16.35
N LEU A 433 14.28 -26.33 15.71
CA LEU A 433 14.03 -25.53 14.52
C LEU A 433 14.43 -26.21 13.19
N VAL A 434 14.73 -27.52 13.19
CA VAL A 434 15.19 -28.24 11.99
C VAL A 434 14.22 -28.04 10.81
N ASP A 435 12.92 -28.17 11.04
CA ASP A 435 11.88 -28.06 10.01
C ASP A 435 11.38 -26.63 9.77
N LYS A 436 11.90 -25.63 10.51
CA LYS A 436 11.45 -24.25 10.41
C LYS A 436 12.03 -23.57 9.18
N LYS A 437 11.19 -23.34 8.16
CA LYS A 437 11.60 -22.79 6.87
C LYS A 437 11.67 -21.26 6.91
N PHE A 438 12.39 -20.69 5.97
CA PHE A 438 12.44 -19.24 5.75
C PHE A 438 11.03 -18.66 5.50
N LEU A 439 10.73 -17.53 6.15
CA LEU A 439 9.40 -16.88 6.14
C LEU A 439 8.24 -17.74 6.65
N ASP A 440 8.54 -18.76 7.43
CA ASP A 440 7.54 -19.49 8.19
C ASP A 440 7.37 -18.86 9.58
N PHE A 441 6.30 -18.10 9.76
CA PHE A 441 5.91 -17.46 11.02
C PHE A 441 4.83 -18.28 11.76
N SER A 442 4.71 -19.56 11.51
CA SER A 442 3.82 -20.45 12.28
C SER A 442 4.26 -20.53 13.75
N LYS A 443 3.35 -20.94 14.61
CA LYS A 443 3.64 -21.12 16.04
C LYS A 443 4.74 -22.18 16.22
N ILE A 444 5.62 -21.95 17.18
CA ILE A 444 6.63 -22.90 17.64
C ILE A 444 5.96 -23.79 18.69
N ASN A 445 6.10 -25.10 18.56
CA ASN A 445 5.48 -26.08 19.46
C ASN A 445 6.37 -26.48 20.65
N GLU A 446 7.16 -25.52 21.15
CA GLU A 446 8.01 -25.69 22.31
C GLU A 446 7.44 -24.93 23.52
N THR A 447 7.95 -25.23 24.70
CA THR A 447 7.58 -24.58 25.97
C THR A 447 8.80 -24.22 26.80
N GLY A 448 8.63 -23.30 27.75
CA GLY A 448 9.67 -22.93 28.71
C GLY A 448 10.97 -22.41 28.04
N THR A 449 12.12 -22.89 28.53
CA THR A 449 13.45 -22.49 28.06
C THR A 449 13.70 -22.85 26.60
N ALA A 450 13.18 -24.01 26.12
CA ALA A 450 13.31 -24.41 24.72
C ALA A 450 12.60 -23.43 23.78
N MET A 451 11.40 -22.97 24.14
CA MET A 451 10.68 -21.93 23.41
C MET A 451 11.48 -20.63 23.33
N ASN A 452 12.05 -20.18 24.45
CA ASN A 452 12.84 -18.95 24.49
C ASN A 452 14.11 -19.06 23.63
N LYS A 453 14.82 -20.20 23.64
CA LYS A 453 15.98 -20.46 22.79
C LYS A 453 15.59 -20.44 21.31
N ALA A 454 14.54 -21.19 20.93
CA ALA A 454 14.07 -21.25 19.56
C ALA A 454 13.67 -19.87 19.03
N LEU A 455 12.94 -19.08 19.80
CA LEU A 455 12.57 -17.71 19.43
C LEU A 455 13.80 -16.80 19.35
N LEU A 456 14.75 -16.90 20.27
CA LEU A 456 15.98 -16.12 20.24
C LEU A 456 16.78 -16.43 18.96
N ILE A 457 16.96 -17.71 18.60
CA ILE A 457 17.60 -18.12 17.35
C ILE A 457 16.95 -17.43 16.16
N LEU A 458 15.62 -17.49 16.08
CA LEU A 458 14.89 -16.88 14.98
C LEU A 458 15.02 -15.35 14.96
N TYR A 459 14.88 -14.67 16.10
CA TYR A 459 15.05 -13.22 16.16
C TYR A 459 16.46 -12.79 15.75
N LEU A 460 17.50 -13.47 16.22
CA LEU A 460 18.88 -13.20 15.82
C LEU A 460 19.11 -13.47 14.32
N THR A 461 18.58 -14.58 13.81
CA THR A 461 18.67 -14.93 12.38
C THR A 461 18.03 -13.83 11.51
N TYR A 462 16.80 -13.43 11.82
CA TYR A 462 16.11 -12.40 11.04
C TYR A 462 16.73 -11.00 11.21
N SER A 463 17.24 -10.66 12.40
CA SER A 463 17.97 -9.40 12.62
C SER A 463 19.24 -9.33 11.76
N LYS A 464 20.01 -10.42 11.68
CA LYS A 464 21.19 -10.51 10.79
C LYS A 464 20.80 -10.41 9.32
N LEU A 465 19.76 -11.13 8.90
CA LEU A 465 19.28 -11.09 7.51
C LEU A 465 18.81 -9.68 7.13
N ILE A 466 18.03 -9.02 7.98
CA ILE A 466 17.57 -7.65 7.72
C ILE A 466 18.73 -6.68 7.66
N SER A 467 19.66 -6.74 8.61
CA SER A 467 20.84 -5.87 8.63
C SER A 467 21.70 -6.03 7.38
N LYS A 468 21.79 -7.26 6.81
CA LYS A 468 22.61 -7.57 5.63
C LYS A 468 21.89 -7.29 4.30
N TYR A 469 20.59 -7.56 4.22
CA TYR A 469 19.87 -7.65 2.95
C TYR A 469 18.80 -6.58 2.71
N SER A 470 18.47 -5.77 3.73
CA SER A 470 17.50 -4.69 3.58
C SER A 470 18.15 -3.40 3.06
N ASP A 471 17.44 -2.69 2.19
CA ASP A 471 17.81 -1.34 1.76
C ASP A 471 17.52 -0.27 2.81
N PHE A 472 16.85 -0.66 3.91
CA PHE A 472 16.42 0.22 4.99
C PHE A 472 16.99 -0.26 6.32
N GLN A 473 17.69 0.61 7.02
CA GLN A 473 18.20 0.35 8.37
C GLN A 473 17.38 1.11 9.40
N PHE A 474 16.74 0.36 10.28
CA PHE A 474 16.05 0.88 11.45
C PHE A 474 16.75 0.41 12.72
N PRO A 475 16.60 1.15 13.84
CA PRO A 475 17.00 0.64 15.15
C PRO A 475 16.27 -0.67 15.45
N ILE A 476 17.01 -1.68 15.89
CA ILE A 476 16.46 -2.99 16.25
C ILE A 476 16.47 -3.10 17.78
N SER A 477 15.34 -3.44 18.37
CA SER A 477 15.21 -3.64 19.82
C SER A 477 14.83 -5.07 20.15
N ILE A 478 15.53 -5.64 21.10
CA ILE A 478 15.13 -6.89 21.77
C ILE A 478 14.98 -6.57 23.27
N ASP A 479 13.74 -6.65 23.75
CA ASP A 479 13.44 -6.60 25.17
C ASP A 479 13.73 -7.96 25.81
N SER A 480 14.02 -7.97 27.11
CA SER A 480 14.49 -9.16 27.81
C SER A 480 13.69 -10.43 27.49
N PHE A 481 14.43 -11.52 27.24
CA PHE A 481 13.85 -12.85 26.98
C PHE A 481 13.65 -13.67 28.27
N ILE A 482 14.12 -13.20 29.41
CA ILE A 482 14.03 -13.92 30.67
C ILE A 482 12.68 -13.62 31.31
N LYS A 483 11.78 -14.60 31.25
CA LYS A 483 10.48 -14.58 31.94
C LYS A 483 10.33 -15.66 33.00
N ASN A 484 11.11 -16.76 32.87
CA ASN A 484 11.02 -17.93 33.71
C ASN A 484 12.43 -18.25 34.27
N GLU A 485 12.49 -19.13 35.26
CA GLU A 485 13.77 -19.67 35.73
C GLU A 485 14.50 -20.38 34.58
N ILE A 486 15.66 -19.89 34.23
CA ILE A 486 16.56 -20.48 33.24
C ILE A 486 17.84 -20.88 34.00
N SER A 487 18.38 -22.07 33.73
CA SER A 487 19.64 -22.49 34.34
C SER A 487 20.78 -21.55 33.95
N ASP A 488 21.71 -21.27 34.84
CA ASP A 488 22.83 -20.35 34.64
C ASP A 488 23.61 -20.63 33.34
N THR A 489 23.82 -21.89 33.02
CA THR A 489 24.49 -22.32 31.77
C THR A 489 23.72 -21.98 30.51
N ASN A 490 22.39 -22.04 30.51
CA ASN A 490 21.56 -21.64 29.39
C ASN A 490 21.46 -20.13 29.29
N GLU A 491 21.34 -19.45 30.42
CA GLU A 491 21.33 -17.99 30.52
C GLU A 491 22.61 -17.40 29.91
N GLU A 492 23.78 -17.91 30.33
CA GLU A 492 25.07 -17.50 29.80
C GLU A 492 25.16 -17.69 28.28
N LYS A 493 24.80 -18.88 27.75
CA LYS A 493 24.82 -19.13 26.30
C LYS A 493 23.93 -18.16 25.52
N MET A 494 22.74 -17.87 26.05
CA MET A 494 21.80 -16.96 25.40
C MET A 494 22.33 -15.52 25.36
N PHE A 495 22.89 -15.00 26.48
CA PHE A 495 23.48 -13.66 26.51
C PHE A 495 24.74 -13.54 25.67
N LEU A 496 25.62 -14.52 25.68
CA LEU A 496 26.79 -14.54 24.80
C LEU A 496 26.41 -14.59 23.34
N SER A 497 25.33 -15.30 23.00
CA SER A 497 24.80 -15.29 21.64
C SER A 497 24.23 -13.92 21.24
N VAL A 498 23.54 -13.21 22.14
CA VAL A 498 23.10 -11.82 21.92
C VAL A 498 24.31 -10.90 21.73
N GLN A 499 25.32 -10.98 22.58
CA GLN A 499 26.53 -10.17 22.45
C GLN A 499 27.20 -10.35 21.09
N ARG A 500 27.36 -11.60 20.62
CA ARG A 500 28.05 -11.93 19.38
C ARG A 500 27.22 -11.64 18.12
N ASN A 501 25.92 -11.80 18.18
CA ASN A 501 25.07 -11.85 16.98
C ASN A 501 24.07 -10.69 16.87
N PHE A 502 23.88 -9.92 17.94
CA PHE A 502 22.95 -8.79 17.96
C PHE A 502 23.64 -7.46 18.25
N ILE A 503 24.42 -7.39 19.35
CA ILE A 503 25.13 -6.17 19.75
C ILE A 503 26.19 -5.77 18.72
N SER A 504 26.78 -6.73 18.00
CA SER A 504 27.78 -6.53 16.96
C SER A 504 27.21 -6.15 15.58
N LEU A 505 25.87 -6.00 15.44
CA LEU A 505 25.28 -5.59 14.16
C LEU A 505 25.69 -4.17 13.79
N ASP A 506 25.77 -3.89 12.48
CA ASP A 506 26.04 -2.53 11.97
C ASP A 506 24.84 -1.59 12.17
N SER A 507 23.64 -2.13 12.35
CA SER A 507 22.43 -1.37 12.69
C SER A 507 22.49 -0.88 14.14
N GLN A 508 21.79 0.23 14.45
CA GLN A 508 21.61 0.63 15.84
C GLN A 508 20.78 -0.43 16.58
N THR A 509 21.29 -0.89 17.73
CA THR A 509 20.63 -1.92 18.52
C THR A 509 20.30 -1.43 19.92
N PHE A 510 19.18 -1.93 20.46
CA PHE A 510 18.74 -1.71 21.83
C PHE A 510 18.46 -3.06 22.48
N PHE A 511 19.09 -3.33 23.59
CA PHE A 511 18.88 -4.54 24.36
C PHE A 511 18.60 -4.20 25.83
N SER A 512 17.50 -4.72 26.40
CA SER A 512 17.20 -4.49 27.81
C SER A 512 17.62 -5.68 28.66
N VAL A 513 18.27 -5.38 29.80
CA VAL A 513 18.81 -6.41 30.70
C VAL A 513 18.79 -5.91 32.14
N ILE A 514 18.84 -6.81 33.13
CA ILE A 514 19.08 -6.47 34.52
C ILE A 514 20.60 -6.36 34.78
N GLU A 515 21.00 -5.52 35.70
CA GLU A 515 22.40 -5.18 35.97
C GLU A 515 23.27 -6.42 36.25
N LYS A 516 22.76 -7.43 36.98
CA LYS A 516 23.50 -8.68 37.27
C LYS A 516 24.00 -9.41 36.02
N ASN A 517 23.37 -9.20 34.87
CA ASN A 517 23.65 -9.85 33.59
C ASN A 517 24.55 -9.01 32.67
N LEU A 518 24.95 -7.80 33.09
CA LEU A 518 25.93 -6.98 32.36
C LEU A 518 27.29 -7.68 32.21
N LYS A 519 27.64 -8.60 33.13
CA LYS A 519 28.87 -9.41 33.05
C LYS A 519 29.06 -10.19 31.75
N TYR A 520 28.02 -10.39 30.97
CA TYR A 520 28.07 -11.08 29.68
C TYR A 520 28.32 -10.15 28.49
N PHE A 521 28.41 -8.83 28.74
CA PHE A 521 28.58 -7.82 27.69
C PHE A 521 29.92 -7.07 27.91
N ASP A 522 30.60 -6.74 26.78
CA ASP A 522 31.87 -6.00 26.86
C ASP A 522 31.62 -4.54 27.26
N ASP A 523 32.40 -4.03 28.22
CA ASP A 523 32.28 -2.68 28.80
C ASP A 523 32.36 -1.53 27.77
N LYS A 524 32.89 -1.80 26.57
CA LYS A 524 33.07 -0.79 25.50
C LYS A 524 31.75 -0.36 24.82
N ASN A 525 30.66 -1.06 25.02
CA ASN A 525 29.40 -0.85 24.34
C ASN A 525 28.23 -0.50 25.27
N SER A 526 28.45 -0.36 26.55
CA SER A 526 27.41 -0.01 27.52
C SER A 526 27.31 1.50 27.67
N ASN A 527 26.32 2.09 27.00
CA ASN A 527 25.82 3.42 27.33
C ASN A 527 24.44 3.26 27.94
N VAL A 528 24.33 3.48 29.26
CA VAL A 528 23.19 4.16 29.93
C VAL A 528 23.48 4.26 31.40
#